data_437bed8e82fb0aeca2d13437cdd73539
#
_entry.id   437bed8e82fb0aeca2d13437cdd73539
#
_cell.length_a   1.000
_cell.length_b   1.000
_cell.length_c   1.000
_cell.angle_alpha   90.00
_cell.angle_beta   90.00
_cell.angle_gamma   90.00
#
_symmetry.space_group_name_H-M   'P 1'
#
loop_
_entity.id
_entity.type
_entity.pdbx_description
1 polymer ?
#
loop_
_entity_poly.entity_id
_entity_poly.type
_entity_poly.pdbx_seq_one_letter_code
_entity_poly.pdbx_strand_id
1 'polypeptide(L)'
;MPQKISALPVKAKVRDTKTKYYGVPIGWVIGDKNHAGYPANSTTLVAESIIKICCFDATESGGNTDRERYGNNRYSLANIRQWLNKSGTGWYQAQHSYDRPPSNSYVWSGYNEYDAQSGFLTGFGAEMLAALLTTTLTVAKPGTDGGGSETVQDKIFLLSMAEVGLGSENGVAEGAKLAMFSDSASRQCKPTAQAVSNSEYTAGDLSASQNWWWWLRSPNSSDAYIVRCVSSGGSLSDGRAYDGRWGVRPALNLSSDILVSDAPDSEGYYTIIWNNAPTTPPSITVPEDVRSGKGLTVSWAASVDPDTDAVSYELERRYNSGAWSKIYDGAATQFSDTITTAMNTVAYRVRAKDSKAAYSAYTTSPTRTVTHNVDPTVSGSDQQLGVVTTPPSFQYTVNDGDAGDTLTIVESLDGVALKTITPAERNHQYTFALTAAQFAALTGPHTMTIKVSDSAGNSVTRTITFTRSVSIIDFDWKVDDTSAAAQKILVSMRYNAHEDGVTIQVCNNYNDEEPTWETAQLGLKHIFSNSAKTADSFAVGVRVQITKAGGHESIACYSLSASYI
;
A
#
# COMPACT_ATOMS: atom_id res chain seq x y z
N MET A 1 19.64 11.78 -12.00
CA MET A 1 18.25 11.80 -11.50
C MET A 1 17.92 13.22 -11.08
N PRO A 2 16.71 13.73 -11.31
CA PRO A 2 16.31 15.04 -10.82
C PRO A 2 16.63 15.21 -9.32
N GLN A 3 17.01 16.42 -8.94
CA GLN A 3 17.36 16.74 -7.55
C GLN A 3 16.51 17.89 -7.02
N LYS A 4 16.38 18.02 -5.70
CA LYS A 4 15.65 19.15 -5.11
C LYS A 4 16.40 20.45 -5.35
N ILE A 5 15.67 21.54 -5.61
CA ILE A 5 16.26 22.86 -5.79
C ILE A 5 17.10 23.28 -4.57
N SER A 6 16.71 22.84 -3.37
CA SER A 6 17.47 23.07 -2.14
C SER A 6 18.83 22.34 -2.08
N ALA A 7 19.06 21.33 -2.91
CA ALA A 7 20.35 20.66 -3.00
C ALA A 7 21.40 21.50 -3.76
N LEU A 8 20.97 22.40 -4.64
CA LEU A 8 21.88 23.25 -5.40
C LEU A 8 22.59 24.26 -4.51
N PRO A 9 23.82 24.67 -4.80
CA PRO A 9 24.52 25.71 -4.04
C PRO A 9 23.86 27.09 -4.24
N VAL A 10 24.05 27.98 -3.29
CA VAL A 10 23.75 29.42 -3.46
C VAL A 10 24.50 29.94 -4.67
N LYS A 11 23.87 30.83 -5.47
CA LYS A 11 24.30 31.33 -6.78
C LYS A 11 24.20 30.33 -7.93
N ALA A 12 23.76 29.11 -7.73
CA ALA A 12 23.39 28.24 -8.86
C ALA A 12 22.28 28.89 -9.70
N LYS A 13 22.37 28.74 -11.01
CA LYS A 13 21.40 29.30 -11.95
C LYS A 13 20.28 28.30 -12.21
N VAL A 14 19.06 28.77 -12.16
CA VAL A 14 17.87 27.96 -12.45
C VAL A 14 16.94 28.71 -13.40
N ARG A 15 16.18 27.97 -14.21
CA ARG A 15 15.14 28.54 -15.07
C ARG A 15 13.96 27.60 -15.26
N ASP A 16 12.79 28.19 -15.43
CA ASP A 16 11.63 27.52 -16.00
C ASP A 16 11.50 27.93 -17.47
N THR A 17 11.51 26.98 -18.38
CA THR A 17 11.45 27.26 -19.82
C THR A 17 10.10 27.83 -20.28
N LYS A 18 9.06 27.66 -19.47
CA LYS A 18 7.71 28.18 -19.74
C LYS A 18 7.50 29.59 -19.20
N THR A 19 8.28 30.02 -18.20
CA THR A 19 8.20 31.36 -17.57
C THR A 19 9.10 32.34 -18.32
N LYS A 20 8.49 33.25 -19.08
CA LYS A 20 9.18 34.16 -20.00
C LYS A 20 8.85 35.61 -19.72
N TYR A 21 9.82 36.48 -19.97
CA TYR A 21 9.60 37.92 -20.11
C TYR A 21 10.21 38.41 -21.40
N TYR A 22 9.50 39.25 -22.13
CA TYR A 22 9.83 39.60 -23.53
C TYR A 22 10.14 38.37 -24.42
N GLY A 23 9.40 37.28 -24.23
CA GLY A 23 9.52 36.05 -25.02
C GLY A 23 10.72 35.14 -24.66
N VAL A 24 11.56 35.54 -23.71
CA VAL A 24 12.76 34.81 -23.30
C VAL A 24 12.56 34.25 -21.88
N PRO A 25 12.96 32.97 -21.61
CA PRO A 25 12.94 32.44 -20.27
C PRO A 25 13.73 33.31 -19.28
N ILE A 26 13.16 33.55 -18.10
CA ILE A 26 13.83 34.32 -17.04
C ILE A 26 14.88 33.44 -16.37
N GLY A 27 16.13 33.88 -16.36
CA GLY A 27 17.20 33.30 -15.56
C GLY A 27 17.11 33.75 -14.11
N TRP A 28 17.16 32.82 -13.20
CA TRP A 28 17.18 33.04 -11.77
C TRP A 28 18.46 32.51 -11.16
N VAL A 29 18.89 33.07 -10.02
CA VAL A 29 19.95 32.52 -9.19
C VAL A 29 19.41 32.20 -7.80
N ILE A 30 19.90 31.14 -7.19
CA ILE A 30 19.56 30.83 -5.79
C ILE A 30 20.18 31.90 -4.90
N GLY A 31 19.32 32.71 -4.30
CA GLY A 31 19.71 33.79 -3.41
C GLY A 31 19.97 33.33 -1.98
N ASP A 32 19.10 32.49 -1.48
CA ASP A 32 19.19 31.92 -0.14
C ASP A 32 18.30 30.67 -0.01
N LYS A 33 18.45 29.94 1.12
CA LYS A 33 17.63 28.78 1.48
C LYS A 33 17.13 28.92 2.91
N ASN A 34 15.84 28.69 3.11
CA ASN A 34 15.20 28.86 4.43
C ASN A 34 15.52 30.23 5.05
N HIS A 35 15.46 31.27 4.23
CA HIS A 35 15.80 32.62 4.68
C HIS A 35 14.92 33.07 5.85
N ALA A 36 15.53 33.63 6.88
CA ALA A 36 14.81 34.05 8.09
C ALA A 36 13.74 35.10 7.76
N GLY A 37 12.50 34.86 8.17
CA GLY A 37 11.36 35.74 7.92
C GLY A 37 10.61 35.41 6.59
N TYR A 38 11.13 34.53 5.74
CA TYR A 38 10.46 34.05 4.55
C TYR A 38 9.70 32.73 4.84
N PRO A 39 8.89 32.22 3.88
CA PRO A 39 8.16 30.98 4.10
C PRO A 39 9.08 29.81 4.48
N ALA A 40 8.66 29.00 5.44
CA ALA A 40 9.41 27.82 5.85
C ALA A 40 9.58 26.85 4.67
N ASN A 41 10.69 26.11 4.64
CA ASN A 41 11.05 25.20 3.56
C ASN A 41 11.03 25.87 2.17
N SER A 42 11.54 27.13 2.09
CA SER A 42 11.61 27.86 0.84
C SER A 42 13.04 28.04 0.33
N THR A 43 13.17 28.14 -0.98
CA THR A 43 14.37 28.57 -1.69
C THR A 43 14.07 29.91 -2.37
N THR A 44 14.85 30.93 -2.02
CA THR A 44 14.73 32.27 -2.60
C THR A 44 15.47 32.33 -3.92
N LEU A 45 14.77 32.73 -4.96
CA LEU A 45 15.31 32.99 -6.27
C LEU A 45 15.35 34.51 -6.53
N VAL A 46 16.48 35.00 -7.00
CA VAL A 46 16.67 36.40 -7.43
C VAL A 46 16.94 36.40 -8.93
N ALA A 47 16.32 37.29 -9.67
CA ALA A 47 16.61 37.41 -11.09
C ALA A 47 18.12 37.58 -11.32
N GLU A 48 18.69 36.75 -12.21
CA GLU A 48 20.12 36.80 -12.55
C GLU A 48 20.50 38.17 -13.10
N SER A 49 19.64 38.72 -13.91
CA SER A 49 19.84 40.00 -14.61
C SER A 49 18.69 40.98 -14.34
N ILE A 50 18.92 42.25 -14.60
CA ILE A 50 17.87 43.27 -14.64
C ILE A 50 16.96 42.91 -15.83
N ILE A 51 15.66 42.68 -15.55
CA ILE A 51 14.70 42.21 -16.56
C ILE A 51 13.96 43.31 -17.28
N LYS A 52 13.88 44.50 -16.68
CA LYS A 52 13.17 45.65 -17.20
C LYS A 52 13.85 46.95 -16.72
N ILE A 53 13.75 48.00 -17.50
CA ILE A 53 14.09 49.36 -17.14
C ILE A 53 12.78 50.14 -17.01
N CYS A 54 12.45 50.68 -15.84
CA CYS A 54 11.25 51.50 -15.66
C CYS A 54 11.30 52.27 -14.31
N CYS A 55 10.35 53.15 -14.08
CA CYS A 55 10.21 53.89 -12.81
C CYS A 55 9.70 52.97 -11.71
N PHE A 56 9.96 53.38 -10.47
CA PHE A 56 9.41 52.73 -9.24
C PHE A 56 7.93 53.06 -9.05
N ASP A 57 7.62 54.35 -9.19
CA ASP A 57 6.28 54.90 -9.04
C ASP A 57 6.12 56.19 -9.89
N ALA A 58 4.92 56.46 -10.40
CA ALA A 58 4.60 57.62 -11.16
C ALA A 58 4.45 58.87 -10.26
N THR A 59 4.46 60.08 -10.90
CA THR A 59 4.13 61.30 -10.16
C THR A 59 2.69 61.28 -9.68
N GLU A 60 2.45 61.82 -8.47
CA GLU A 60 1.11 61.89 -7.88
C GLU A 60 0.32 63.12 -8.37
N SER A 61 -1.01 63.14 -8.10
CA SER A 61 -1.88 64.26 -8.47
C SER A 61 -2.04 65.35 -7.45
N GLY A 62 -1.47 65.15 -6.23
CA GLY A 62 -1.60 66.08 -5.09
C GLY A 62 -1.08 65.44 -3.81
N GLY A 63 -1.41 66.01 -2.69
CA GLY A 63 -1.10 65.52 -1.35
C GLY A 63 0.30 65.84 -0.80
N ASN A 64 1.32 65.76 -1.64
CA ASN A 64 2.70 66.08 -1.28
C ASN A 64 3.42 66.69 -2.50
N THR A 65 3.96 67.90 -2.37
CA THR A 65 4.57 68.64 -3.48
C THR A 65 5.76 67.90 -4.12
N ASP A 66 6.52 67.15 -3.36
CA ASP A 66 7.64 66.40 -3.91
C ASP A 66 7.18 65.13 -4.64
N ARG A 67 6.14 64.44 -4.13
CA ARG A 67 5.51 63.30 -4.84
C ARG A 67 4.79 63.73 -6.12
N GLU A 68 4.18 64.91 -6.11
CA GLU A 68 3.61 65.50 -7.35
C GLU A 68 4.66 65.70 -8.44
N ARG A 69 5.92 65.90 -8.07
CA ARG A 69 7.03 66.15 -9.01
C ARG A 69 7.84 64.90 -9.32
N TYR A 70 7.94 63.96 -8.35
CA TYR A 70 8.99 62.95 -8.40
C TYR A 70 8.50 61.51 -8.08
N GLY A 71 7.19 61.28 -7.86
CA GLY A 71 6.60 59.99 -7.48
C GLY A 71 6.76 59.62 -6.02
N ASN A 72 6.16 58.53 -5.59
CA ASN A 72 6.10 58.07 -4.20
C ASN A 72 7.13 56.97 -3.94
N ASN A 73 7.92 57.09 -2.87
CA ASN A 73 8.94 56.11 -2.52
C ASN A 73 8.46 55.04 -1.54
N ARG A 74 7.16 55.01 -1.19
CA ARG A 74 6.58 54.00 -0.28
C ARG A 74 6.22 52.73 -1.05
N TYR A 75 6.94 51.66 -0.80
CA TYR A 75 6.81 50.39 -1.56
C TYR A 75 5.41 49.82 -1.54
N SER A 76 4.70 49.86 -0.39
CA SER A 76 3.34 49.31 -0.28
C SER A 76 2.34 49.94 -1.26
N LEU A 77 2.59 51.17 -1.70
CA LEU A 77 1.73 51.94 -2.60
C LEU A 77 2.27 52.02 -4.03
N ALA A 78 3.50 51.56 -4.28
CA ALA A 78 4.21 51.78 -5.52
C ALA A 78 3.64 51.00 -6.71
N ASN A 79 3.58 51.65 -7.88
CA ASN A 79 3.13 51.03 -9.13
C ASN A 79 3.95 49.77 -9.49
N ILE A 80 5.27 49.78 -9.26
CA ILE A 80 6.14 48.65 -9.54
C ILE A 80 5.77 47.39 -8.73
N ARG A 81 5.39 47.51 -7.45
CA ARG A 81 4.92 46.41 -6.62
C ARG A 81 3.65 45.81 -7.17
N GLN A 82 2.70 46.66 -7.59
CA GLN A 82 1.43 46.21 -8.17
C GLN A 82 1.69 45.49 -9.49
N TRP A 83 2.49 46.05 -10.37
CA TRP A 83 2.86 45.46 -11.66
C TRP A 83 3.54 44.08 -11.51
N LEU A 84 4.47 43.94 -10.54
CA LEU A 84 5.16 42.68 -10.26
C LEU A 84 4.20 41.55 -9.85
N ASN A 85 3.09 41.88 -9.19
CA ASN A 85 2.15 40.90 -8.63
C ASN A 85 0.83 40.75 -9.40
N LYS A 86 0.74 41.28 -10.60
CA LYS A 86 -0.46 41.21 -11.44
C LYS A 86 -0.17 40.60 -12.80
N SER A 87 -1.22 40.09 -13.44
CA SER A 87 -1.21 39.58 -14.82
C SER A 87 -2.19 40.36 -15.70
N GLY A 88 -2.00 40.28 -17.01
CA GLY A 88 -2.88 40.92 -18.00
C GLY A 88 -2.70 42.44 -18.10
N THR A 89 -3.38 43.02 -19.08
CA THR A 89 -3.49 44.47 -19.22
C THR A 89 -4.51 44.98 -18.19
N GLY A 90 -4.42 46.28 -17.82
CA GLY A 90 -5.29 46.84 -16.80
C GLY A 90 -4.94 46.40 -15.37
N TRP A 91 -3.69 46.03 -15.15
CA TRP A 91 -3.15 45.67 -13.82
C TRP A 91 -3.17 46.83 -12.83
N TYR A 92 -3.08 48.08 -13.32
CA TYR A 92 -3.05 49.28 -12.48
C TYR A 92 -4.41 49.51 -11.83
N GLN A 93 -4.39 49.76 -10.55
CA GLN A 93 -5.48 50.23 -9.71
C GLN A 93 -4.94 51.26 -8.71
N ALA A 94 -5.53 52.46 -8.66
CA ALA A 94 -5.09 53.49 -7.74
C ALA A 94 -5.08 52.97 -6.27
N GLN A 95 -3.93 53.07 -5.60
CA GLN A 95 -3.72 52.57 -4.25
C GLN A 95 -4.13 53.61 -3.20
N HIS A 96 -4.20 54.87 -3.59
CA HIS A 96 -4.66 56.01 -2.75
C HIS A 96 -5.19 57.14 -3.64
N SER A 97 -5.72 58.20 -3.02
CA SER A 97 -6.44 59.27 -3.72
C SER A 97 -5.63 60.04 -4.74
N TYR A 98 -4.31 60.09 -4.60
CA TYR A 98 -3.43 60.87 -5.46
C TYR A 98 -2.61 60.02 -6.42
N ASP A 99 -2.77 58.70 -6.37
CA ASP A 99 -2.05 57.74 -7.20
C ASP A 99 -2.35 57.93 -8.71
N ARG A 100 -1.32 57.73 -9.53
CA ARG A 100 -1.41 57.81 -10.99
C ARG A 100 -0.77 56.58 -11.66
N PRO A 101 -1.23 56.19 -12.83
CA PRO A 101 -0.58 55.15 -13.57
C PRO A 101 0.77 55.60 -14.14
N PRO A 102 1.76 54.70 -14.28
CA PRO A 102 3.08 55.05 -14.84
C PRO A 102 3.01 55.19 -16.37
N SER A 103 2.22 56.21 -16.81
CA SER A 103 2.07 56.60 -18.19
C SER A 103 3.12 57.62 -18.60
N ASN A 104 3.26 57.84 -19.93
CA ASN A 104 4.22 58.77 -20.52
C ASN A 104 4.22 60.14 -19.85
N SER A 105 3.05 60.68 -19.48
CA SER A 105 2.92 61.99 -18.86
C SER A 105 3.37 62.05 -17.40
N TYR A 106 3.52 60.94 -16.72
CA TYR A 106 3.74 60.86 -15.27
C TYR A 106 5.07 60.19 -14.87
N VAL A 107 5.87 59.79 -15.89
CA VAL A 107 7.23 59.29 -15.68
C VAL A 107 8.25 60.32 -16.16
N TRP A 108 9.50 60.23 -15.66
CA TRP A 108 10.55 61.17 -16.05
C TRP A 108 10.81 61.19 -17.55
N SER A 109 10.63 62.33 -18.18
CA SER A 109 10.82 62.56 -19.61
C SER A 109 10.03 61.56 -20.52
N GLY A 110 9.00 60.93 -20.03
CA GLY A 110 8.22 59.95 -20.75
C GLY A 110 8.93 58.62 -20.95
N TYR A 111 10.11 58.37 -20.40
CA TYR A 111 10.86 57.16 -20.63
C TYR A 111 10.30 55.94 -19.88
N ASN A 112 10.09 54.84 -20.65
CA ASN A 112 9.77 53.51 -20.12
C ASN A 112 8.47 53.47 -19.33
N GLU A 113 7.42 54.12 -19.82
CA GLU A 113 6.07 53.95 -19.30
C GLU A 113 5.66 52.49 -19.40
N TYR A 114 4.78 52.06 -18.50
CA TYR A 114 4.36 50.64 -18.47
C TYR A 114 2.90 50.42 -18.03
N ASP A 115 2.10 51.45 -17.91
CA ASP A 115 0.67 51.37 -17.60
C ASP A 115 -0.15 50.56 -18.61
N ALA A 116 0.19 50.68 -19.92
CA ALA A 116 -0.43 49.95 -21.02
C ALA A 116 0.15 48.54 -21.21
N GLN A 117 1.30 48.24 -20.58
CA GLN A 117 1.92 46.92 -20.69
C GLN A 117 1.21 45.90 -19.77
N SER A 118 1.29 44.60 -20.10
CA SER A 118 0.80 43.56 -19.21
C SER A 118 1.59 43.49 -17.91
N GLY A 119 0.93 43.15 -16.84
CA GLY A 119 1.57 42.85 -15.54
C GLY A 119 2.58 41.70 -15.64
N PHE A 120 3.57 41.70 -14.78
CA PHE A 120 4.75 40.83 -14.88
C PHE A 120 4.39 39.34 -14.89
N LEU A 121 3.37 38.93 -14.13
CA LEU A 121 2.95 37.52 -14.04
C LEU A 121 2.32 36.98 -15.33
N THR A 122 2.03 37.81 -16.32
CA THR A 122 1.46 37.37 -17.62
C THR A 122 2.37 36.38 -18.34
N GLY A 123 3.68 36.52 -18.21
CA GLY A 123 4.66 35.63 -18.83
C GLY A 123 4.99 34.36 -18.06
N PHE A 124 4.34 34.13 -16.93
CA PHE A 124 4.62 32.96 -16.09
C PHE A 124 3.82 31.75 -16.52
N GLY A 125 4.47 30.58 -16.60
CA GLY A 125 3.79 29.31 -16.80
C GLY A 125 2.82 29.00 -15.63
N ALA A 126 1.76 28.25 -15.92
CA ALA A 126 0.72 27.95 -14.92
C ALA A 126 1.28 27.24 -13.68
N GLU A 127 2.20 26.30 -13.88
CA GLU A 127 2.85 25.55 -12.81
C GLU A 127 3.72 26.47 -11.93
N MET A 128 4.46 27.39 -12.56
CA MET A 128 5.26 28.37 -11.84
C MET A 128 4.37 29.33 -11.02
N LEU A 129 3.26 29.83 -11.60
CA LEU A 129 2.29 30.68 -10.89
C LEU A 129 1.69 30.00 -9.65
N ALA A 130 1.38 28.71 -9.79
CA ALA A 130 0.85 27.89 -8.68
C ALA A 130 1.90 27.64 -7.59
N ALA A 131 3.16 27.53 -7.96
CA ALA A 131 4.27 27.24 -7.05
C ALA A 131 4.82 28.47 -6.31
N LEU A 132 4.49 29.69 -6.75
CA LEU A 132 4.94 30.92 -6.10
C LEU A 132 4.42 31.01 -4.67
N LEU A 133 5.31 31.04 -3.70
CA LEU A 133 4.98 31.23 -2.28
C LEU A 133 4.71 32.70 -2.00
N THR A 134 3.62 32.98 -1.29
CA THR A 134 3.37 34.32 -0.75
C THR A 134 4.33 34.61 0.40
N THR A 135 5.08 35.69 0.27
CA THR A 135 6.08 36.12 1.25
C THR A 135 5.58 37.34 1.99
N THR A 136 5.58 37.30 3.30
CA THR A 136 5.31 38.47 4.16
C THR A 136 6.61 39.26 4.33
N LEU A 137 6.61 40.48 3.86
CA LEU A 137 7.77 41.37 3.89
C LEU A 137 7.56 42.50 4.90
N THR A 138 8.55 42.75 5.72
CA THR A 138 8.65 44.03 6.47
C THR A 138 9.25 45.06 5.53
N VAL A 139 8.61 46.21 5.41
CA VAL A 139 9.06 47.32 4.59
C VAL A 139 9.12 48.61 5.40
N ALA A 140 10.16 49.40 5.20
CA ALA A 140 10.29 50.70 5.83
C ALA A 140 9.28 51.68 5.22
N LYS A 141 8.77 52.61 6.05
CA LYS A 141 7.98 53.77 5.60
C LYS A 141 8.85 55.01 5.60
N PRO A 142 8.68 55.90 4.62
CA PRO A 142 9.35 57.20 4.66
C PRO A 142 8.89 58.04 5.87
N GLY A 143 9.74 58.93 6.33
CA GLY A 143 9.44 59.81 7.47
C GLY A 143 8.21 60.70 7.26
N THR A 144 7.94 61.07 6.01
CA THR A 144 6.74 61.82 5.60
C THR A 144 5.43 61.06 5.85
N ASP A 145 5.49 59.73 5.91
CA ASP A 145 4.36 58.85 6.24
C ASP A 145 4.41 58.34 7.69
N GLY A 146 5.12 59.05 8.55
CA GLY A 146 5.27 58.74 9.97
C GLY A 146 6.38 57.76 10.31
N GLY A 147 7.17 57.32 9.35
CA GLY A 147 8.31 56.43 9.55
C GLY A 147 7.92 55.04 10.08
N GLY A 148 8.89 54.31 10.64
CA GLY A 148 8.70 52.94 11.12
C GLY A 148 8.56 51.94 9.99
N SER A 149 7.80 50.88 10.22
CA SER A 149 7.60 49.80 9.23
C SER A 149 6.13 49.48 9.04
N GLU A 150 5.86 48.79 7.96
CA GLU A 150 4.60 48.12 7.64
C GLU A 150 4.88 46.73 7.06
N THR A 151 3.86 45.89 6.88
CA THR A 151 4.00 44.61 6.27
C THR A 151 3.22 44.54 4.97
N VAL A 152 3.78 43.87 3.98
CA VAL A 152 3.11 43.54 2.72
C VAL A 152 3.22 42.06 2.43
N GLN A 153 2.31 41.52 1.61
CA GLN A 153 2.33 40.13 1.14
C GLN A 153 2.47 40.13 -0.37
N ASP A 154 3.55 39.58 -0.86
CA ASP A 154 3.87 39.54 -2.28
C ASP A 154 4.35 38.17 -2.70
N LYS A 155 4.07 37.78 -3.94
CA LYS A 155 4.65 36.61 -4.60
C LYS A 155 5.96 36.95 -5.29
N ILE A 156 6.03 38.12 -5.89
CA ILE A 156 7.23 38.68 -6.53
C ILE A 156 7.52 40.00 -5.87
N PHE A 157 8.75 40.24 -5.49
CA PHE A 157 9.14 41.45 -4.73
C PHE A 157 10.52 41.98 -5.12
N LEU A 158 10.76 43.26 -4.82
CA LEU A 158 12.10 43.84 -4.83
C LEU A 158 12.80 43.54 -3.48
N LEU A 159 14.11 43.38 -3.52
CA LEU A 159 14.92 43.20 -2.31
C LEU A 159 15.04 44.53 -1.54
N SER A 160 15.20 44.43 -0.22
CA SER A 160 15.49 45.57 0.64
C SER A 160 16.98 45.90 0.68
N MET A 161 17.29 47.07 1.21
CA MET A 161 18.65 47.49 1.55
C MET A 161 19.33 46.50 2.51
N ALA A 162 18.61 46.01 3.52
CA ALA A 162 19.10 44.99 4.46
C ALA A 162 19.40 43.65 3.80
N GLU A 163 18.52 43.17 2.94
CA GLU A 163 18.66 41.87 2.26
C GLU A 163 19.84 41.83 1.28
N VAL A 164 20.21 42.98 0.74
CA VAL A 164 21.43 43.08 -0.10
C VAL A 164 22.69 43.38 0.72
N GLY A 165 22.59 43.53 2.05
CA GLY A 165 23.71 43.76 2.94
C GLY A 165 24.27 45.20 2.89
N LEU A 166 23.41 46.19 2.65
CA LEU A 166 23.76 47.61 2.59
C LEU A 166 23.27 48.41 3.82
N GLY A 167 22.95 47.71 4.93
CA GLY A 167 22.46 48.30 6.15
C GLY A 167 20.93 48.34 6.23
N SER A 168 20.39 49.24 7.04
CA SER A 168 18.94 49.39 7.22
C SER A 168 18.54 50.86 7.05
N GLU A 169 17.37 51.11 6.49
CA GLU A 169 16.83 52.46 6.41
C GLU A 169 16.24 52.84 7.75
N ASN A 170 16.81 53.87 8.36
CA ASN A 170 16.40 54.43 9.67
C ASN A 170 16.20 53.36 10.78
N GLY A 171 17.05 52.31 10.80
CA GLY A 171 17.02 51.24 11.79
C GLY A 171 15.89 50.24 11.62
N VAL A 172 15.12 50.29 10.54
CA VAL A 172 14.06 49.30 10.25
C VAL A 172 14.66 47.98 9.78
N ALA A 173 14.28 46.90 10.47
CA ALA A 173 14.71 45.55 10.09
C ALA A 173 13.86 45.02 8.91
N GLU A 174 14.25 45.31 7.67
CA GLU A 174 13.57 44.88 6.45
C GLU A 174 13.98 43.49 5.96
N GLY A 175 14.47 42.62 6.83
CA GLY A 175 14.95 41.28 6.56
C GLY A 175 16.44 41.10 6.86
N ALA A 176 16.90 39.86 6.87
CA ALA A 176 18.30 39.51 6.98
C ALA A 176 19.00 39.59 5.60
N LYS A 177 20.33 39.66 5.58
CA LYS A 177 21.09 39.62 4.34
C LYS A 177 21.00 38.25 3.69
N LEU A 178 20.65 38.22 2.40
CA LEU A 178 20.65 37.00 1.60
C LEU A 178 22.08 36.45 1.42
N ALA A 179 22.21 35.12 1.49
CA ALA A 179 23.51 34.44 1.42
C ALA A 179 24.29 34.71 0.13
N MET A 180 23.61 35.04 -0.97
CA MET A 180 24.27 35.33 -2.25
C MET A 180 25.10 36.65 -2.23
N PHE A 181 24.82 37.56 -1.34
CA PHE A 181 25.49 38.89 -1.30
C PHE A 181 26.61 38.90 -0.29
N SER A 182 27.86 38.81 -0.74
CA SER A 182 29.06 38.83 0.07
C SER A 182 29.71 40.24 0.12
N ASP A 183 29.70 40.92 -1.00
CA ASP A 183 30.44 42.14 -1.25
C ASP A 183 29.76 43.03 -2.33
N SER A 184 30.40 44.14 -2.75
CA SER A 184 29.90 45.01 -3.80
C SER A 184 29.82 44.34 -5.16
N ALA A 185 30.78 43.47 -5.49
CA ALA A 185 30.77 42.77 -6.77
C ALA A 185 29.58 41.79 -6.91
N SER A 186 29.17 41.15 -5.81
CA SER A 186 28.01 40.26 -5.78
C SER A 186 26.66 40.97 -5.99
N ARG A 187 26.61 42.27 -5.74
CA ARG A 187 25.43 43.13 -5.93
C ARG A 187 25.33 43.70 -7.35
N GLN A 188 26.45 43.79 -8.07
CA GLN A 188 26.45 44.25 -9.46
C GLN A 188 25.54 43.41 -10.33
N CYS A 189 24.83 44.03 -11.26
CA CYS A 189 23.89 43.34 -12.13
C CYS A 189 23.83 44.01 -13.52
N LYS A 190 23.83 43.18 -14.57
CA LYS A 190 23.67 43.62 -15.92
C LYS A 190 22.20 43.53 -16.35
N PRO A 191 21.71 44.41 -17.24
CA PRO A 191 20.40 44.20 -17.84
C PRO A 191 20.47 43.11 -18.89
N THR A 192 19.33 42.45 -19.14
CA THR A 192 19.16 41.55 -20.30
C THR A 192 19.21 42.34 -21.60
N ALA A 193 19.57 41.68 -22.69
CA ALA A 193 19.50 42.29 -24.01
C ALA A 193 18.08 42.82 -24.33
N GLN A 194 17.05 42.10 -23.87
CA GLN A 194 15.65 42.49 -24.03
C GLN A 194 15.30 43.72 -23.19
N ALA A 195 15.81 43.84 -21.96
CA ALA A 195 15.59 45.01 -21.12
C ALA A 195 16.19 46.25 -21.77
N VAL A 196 17.37 46.13 -22.38
CA VAL A 196 18.02 47.21 -23.14
C VAL A 196 17.25 47.57 -24.40
N SER A 197 16.93 46.55 -25.22
CA SER A 197 16.26 46.77 -26.53
C SER A 197 14.83 47.29 -26.41
N ASN A 198 14.16 47.03 -25.30
CA ASN A 198 12.81 47.53 -25.01
C ASN A 198 12.83 48.82 -24.15
N SER A 199 13.99 49.37 -23.84
CA SER A 199 14.11 50.64 -23.16
C SER A 199 14.09 51.81 -24.18
N GLU A 200 13.31 52.81 -23.88
CA GLU A 200 13.30 54.09 -24.59
C GLU A 200 14.46 55.00 -24.20
N TYR A 201 15.10 54.72 -23.04
CA TYR A 201 16.30 55.41 -22.62
C TYR A 201 17.51 54.85 -23.41
N THR A 202 18.05 55.68 -24.28
CA THR A 202 19.10 55.30 -25.24
C THR A 202 20.47 55.94 -24.91
N ALA A 203 20.72 56.35 -23.67
CA ALA A 203 22.03 56.86 -23.30
C ALA A 203 23.12 55.79 -23.52
N GLY A 204 24.29 56.21 -24.01
CA GLY A 204 25.32 55.33 -24.54
C GLY A 204 26.00 54.37 -23.53
N ASP A 205 25.69 54.46 -22.27
CA ASP A 205 26.19 53.56 -21.22
C ASP A 205 25.18 52.47 -20.79
N LEU A 206 23.90 52.52 -21.19
CA LEU A 206 22.93 51.44 -20.96
C LEU A 206 23.20 50.31 -21.99
N SER A 207 23.76 49.22 -21.52
CA SER A 207 24.15 48.08 -22.38
C SER A 207 24.00 46.76 -21.62
N ALA A 208 23.65 45.70 -22.32
CA ALA A 208 23.60 44.34 -21.79
C ALA A 208 25.00 43.79 -21.38
N SER A 209 26.08 44.49 -21.73
CA SER A 209 27.44 44.12 -21.35
C SER A 209 27.95 44.86 -20.09
N GLN A 210 27.27 45.90 -19.67
CA GLN A 210 27.66 46.74 -18.53
C GLN A 210 26.72 46.61 -17.35
N ASN A 211 27.25 46.75 -16.15
CA ASN A 211 26.40 46.77 -14.94
C ASN A 211 25.56 48.04 -14.90
N TRP A 212 24.36 47.93 -14.43
CA TRP A 212 23.40 49.01 -14.34
C TRP A 212 22.84 49.19 -12.94
N TRP A 213 22.24 50.31 -12.62
CA TRP A 213 21.53 50.57 -11.39
C TRP A 213 20.22 49.81 -11.34
N TRP A 214 19.79 49.33 -10.14
CA TRP A 214 18.54 48.63 -9.97
C TRP A 214 17.86 48.90 -8.64
N TRP A 215 16.53 48.99 -8.66
CA TRP A 215 15.69 49.37 -7.57
C TRP A 215 15.75 48.37 -6.41
N LEU A 216 15.74 48.92 -5.15
CA LEU A 216 15.39 48.23 -3.92
C LEU A 216 13.98 48.67 -3.49
N ARG A 217 13.36 47.91 -2.56
CA ARG A 217 12.06 48.31 -1.98
C ARG A 217 12.17 49.33 -0.85
N SER A 218 13.36 49.59 -0.32
CA SER A 218 13.58 50.50 0.78
C SER A 218 13.46 51.96 0.33
N PRO A 219 12.65 52.83 0.98
CA PRO A 219 12.62 54.25 0.71
C PRO A 219 13.88 54.91 1.29
N ASN A 220 14.24 56.07 0.83
CA ASN A 220 15.03 57.01 1.66
C ASN A 220 14.10 57.61 2.71
N SER A 221 14.38 57.40 3.98
CA SER A 221 13.49 57.81 5.09
C SER A 221 13.38 59.34 5.28
N SER A 222 14.37 60.11 4.76
CA SER A 222 14.39 61.58 4.87
C SER A 222 13.57 62.28 3.79
N ASP A 223 13.20 61.57 2.73
CA ASP A 223 12.51 62.11 1.55
C ASP A 223 11.17 61.41 1.30
N ALA A 224 10.28 62.08 0.61
CA ALA A 224 8.98 61.51 0.21
C ALA A 224 9.03 60.76 -1.11
N TYR A 225 10.12 60.87 -1.89
CA TYR A 225 10.18 60.49 -3.29
C TYR A 225 11.48 59.78 -3.73
N ILE A 226 12.48 59.73 -2.87
CA ILE A 226 13.76 59.05 -3.15
C ILE A 226 13.68 57.60 -2.71
N VAL A 227 13.97 56.68 -3.65
CA VAL A 227 14.01 55.23 -3.43
C VAL A 227 15.46 54.75 -3.41
N ARG A 228 15.80 53.85 -2.51
CA ARG A 228 17.13 53.25 -2.46
C ARG A 228 17.31 52.30 -3.66
N CYS A 229 18.53 52.28 -4.15
CA CYS A 229 18.92 51.40 -5.27
C CYS A 229 20.35 50.90 -5.09
N VAL A 230 20.72 49.89 -5.84
CA VAL A 230 22.10 49.44 -5.98
C VAL A 230 22.68 50.10 -7.23
N SER A 231 23.83 50.74 -7.09
CA SER A 231 24.55 51.37 -8.20
C SER A 231 25.20 50.33 -9.13
N SER A 232 25.64 50.72 -10.33
CA SER A 232 26.42 49.89 -11.23
C SER A 232 27.70 49.32 -10.61
N GLY A 233 28.28 50.01 -9.61
CA GLY A 233 29.42 49.53 -8.83
C GLY A 233 29.07 48.61 -7.66
N GLY A 234 27.79 48.34 -7.39
CA GLY A 234 27.32 47.51 -6.28
C GLY A 234 27.23 48.22 -4.92
N SER A 235 27.35 49.54 -4.89
CA SER A 235 27.21 50.35 -3.68
C SER A 235 25.77 50.84 -3.52
N LEU A 236 25.42 51.28 -2.29
CA LEU A 236 24.14 51.95 -2.07
C LEU A 236 24.11 53.26 -2.88
N SER A 237 22.98 53.51 -3.50
CA SER A 237 22.64 54.73 -4.23
C SER A 237 21.15 55.01 -4.05
N ASP A 238 20.66 56.02 -4.68
CA ASP A 238 19.25 56.39 -4.63
C ASP A 238 18.81 57.06 -5.95
N GLY A 239 17.51 57.08 -6.18
CA GLY A 239 16.89 57.66 -7.35
C GLY A 239 15.50 58.18 -7.06
N ARG A 240 15.01 59.12 -7.87
CA ARG A 240 13.63 59.62 -7.76
C ARG A 240 12.66 58.53 -8.23
N ALA A 241 11.57 58.34 -7.52
CA ALA A 241 10.63 57.23 -7.77
C ALA A 241 10.09 57.21 -9.20
N TYR A 242 9.85 58.38 -9.81
CA TYR A 242 9.31 58.48 -11.18
C TYR A 242 10.36 58.30 -12.31
N ASP A 243 11.61 58.05 -11.97
CA ASP A 243 12.71 57.97 -12.90
C ASP A 243 12.71 56.61 -13.67
N GLY A 244 12.31 56.63 -14.91
CA GLY A 244 12.21 55.47 -15.79
C GLY A 244 13.53 54.89 -16.32
N ARG A 245 14.69 55.27 -15.76
CA ARG A 245 16.01 54.78 -16.21
C ARG A 245 16.58 53.65 -15.41
N TRP A 246 15.92 53.26 -14.33
CA TRP A 246 16.46 52.28 -13.37
C TRP A 246 15.97 50.88 -13.60
N GLY A 247 16.76 49.89 -13.20
CA GLY A 247 16.53 48.51 -13.44
C GLY A 247 15.60 47.83 -12.42
N VAL A 248 14.86 46.83 -12.87
CA VAL A 248 14.05 45.95 -12.04
C VAL A 248 14.73 44.57 -11.95
N ARG A 249 15.07 44.16 -10.73
CA ARG A 249 15.69 42.88 -10.40
C ARG A 249 14.86 42.21 -9.33
N PRO A 250 13.78 41.46 -9.72
CA PRO A 250 12.85 40.87 -8.78
C PRO A 250 13.38 39.62 -8.09
N ALA A 251 12.74 39.27 -6.96
CA ALA A 251 12.93 38.04 -6.24
C ALA A 251 11.60 37.33 -6.01
N LEU A 252 11.66 36.03 -5.75
CA LEU A 252 10.52 35.17 -5.42
C LEU A 252 10.96 34.01 -4.54
N ASN A 253 10.00 33.33 -3.91
CA ASN A 253 10.22 32.13 -3.14
C ASN A 253 9.47 30.94 -3.74
N LEU A 254 10.15 29.79 -3.84
CA LEU A 254 9.57 28.50 -4.20
C LEU A 254 9.78 27.49 -3.07
N SER A 255 8.98 26.43 -3.03
CA SER A 255 9.26 25.30 -2.13
C SER A 255 10.64 24.72 -2.40
N SER A 256 11.38 24.43 -1.34
CA SER A 256 12.69 23.76 -1.40
C SER A 256 12.63 22.33 -1.95
N ASP A 257 11.43 21.75 -2.07
CA ASP A 257 11.20 20.40 -2.59
C ASP A 257 10.99 20.36 -4.11
N ILE A 258 10.89 21.50 -4.79
CA ILE A 258 10.78 21.57 -6.24
C ILE A 258 11.98 20.88 -6.88
N LEU A 259 11.71 20.08 -7.92
CA LEU A 259 12.74 19.35 -8.63
C LEU A 259 13.36 20.19 -9.74
N VAL A 260 14.64 19.97 -9.97
CA VAL A 260 15.42 20.52 -11.06
C VAL A 260 16.20 19.40 -11.75
N SER A 261 16.69 19.66 -12.97
CA SER A 261 17.55 18.73 -13.71
C SER A 261 18.76 18.32 -12.88
N ASP A 262 19.30 17.12 -13.12
CA ASP A 262 20.49 16.58 -12.41
C ASP A 262 21.79 17.27 -12.83
N ALA A 263 21.80 17.89 -13.99
CA ALA A 263 22.92 18.69 -14.49
C ALA A 263 22.41 20.00 -15.11
N PRO A 264 23.24 21.06 -15.12
CA PRO A 264 22.93 22.30 -15.83
C PRO A 264 23.02 22.06 -17.35
N ASP A 265 22.30 22.89 -18.10
CA ASP A 265 22.40 22.95 -19.56
C ASP A 265 23.68 23.66 -20.00
N SER A 266 23.84 23.84 -21.35
CA SER A 266 25.03 24.50 -21.94
C SER A 266 25.20 25.96 -21.53
N GLU A 267 24.16 26.62 -21.02
CA GLU A 267 24.19 27.99 -20.52
C GLU A 267 24.40 28.07 -18.99
N GLY A 268 24.48 26.90 -18.34
CA GLY A 268 24.72 26.75 -16.91
C GLY A 268 23.46 26.77 -16.05
N TYR A 269 22.26 26.65 -16.63
CA TYR A 269 21.01 26.64 -15.87
C TYR A 269 20.52 25.23 -15.57
N TYR A 270 20.13 25.01 -14.34
CA TYR A 270 19.28 23.88 -13.97
C TYR A 270 17.84 24.18 -14.38
N THR A 271 17.22 23.30 -15.11
CA THR A 271 15.82 23.46 -15.53
C THR A 271 14.88 22.98 -14.44
N ILE A 272 13.92 23.83 -14.06
CA ILE A 272 12.85 23.44 -13.12
C ILE A 272 11.98 22.37 -13.78
N ILE A 273 11.76 21.28 -13.05
CA ILE A 273 10.94 20.14 -13.48
C ILE A 273 9.64 20.17 -12.67
N TRP A 274 8.57 20.45 -13.37
CA TRP A 274 7.23 20.36 -12.79
C TRP A 274 6.79 18.91 -12.78
N ASN A 275 6.32 18.42 -11.64
CA ASN A 275 5.79 17.08 -11.48
C ASN A 275 4.36 17.18 -10.95
N ASN A 276 3.40 16.73 -11.74
CA ASN A 276 2.01 16.60 -11.35
C ASN A 276 1.77 15.19 -10.82
N ALA A 277 1.02 15.09 -9.74
CA ALA A 277 0.63 13.78 -9.24
C ALA A 277 -0.31 13.08 -10.24
N PRO A 278 -0.29 11.74 -10.27
CA PRO A 278 -1.29 10.96 -11.02
C PRO A 278 -2.71 11.29 -10.58
N THR A 279 -3.67 11.05 -11.47
CA THR A 279 -5.09 11.14 -11.10
C THR A 279 -5.40 10.16 -9.98
N THR A 280 -6.34 10.52 -9.12
CA THR A 280 -6.86 9.60 -8.09
C THR A 280 -7.50 8.39 -8.77
N PRO A 281 -7.24 7.14 -8.33
CA PRO A 281 -7.94 5.96 -8.85
C PRO A 281 -9.46 6.18 -8.82
N PRO A 282 -10.17 6.09 -9.97
CA PRO A 282 -11.60 6.47 -10.03
C PRO A 282 -12.51 5.58 -9.19
N SER A 283 -12.10 4.33 -8.96
CA SER A 283 -12.87 3.37 -8.18
C SER A 283 -11.97 2.34 -7.51
N ILE A 284 -12.48 1.77 -6.40
CA ILE A 284 -11.95 0.57 -5.75
C ILE A 284 -13.11 -0.40 -5.54
N THR A 285 -12.91 -1.66 -5.91
CA THR A 285 -13.91 -2.72 -5.82
C THR A 285 -13.46 -3.77 -4.82
N VAL A 286 -14.32 -4.04 -3.85
CA VAL A 286 -14.19 -5.08 -2.84
C VAL A 286 -15.46 -5.95 -2.90
N PRO A 287 -15.36 -7.27 -3.07
CA PRO A 287 -16.51 -8.17 -3.06
C PRO A 287 -17.42 -7.95 -1.85
N GLU A 288 -18.71 -8.23 -2.00
CA GLU A 288 -19.67 -8.08 -0.90
C GLU A 288 -19.56 -9.22 0.10
N ASP A 289 -19.38 -10.44 -0.39
CA ASP A 289 -19.15 -11.63 0.45
C ASP A 289 -17.66 -11.73 0.78
N VAL A 290 -17.33 -11.45 2.03
CA VAL A 290 -15.97 -11.53 2.58
C VAL A 290 -15.95 -12.58 3.69
N ARG A 291 -15.18 -13.65 3.48
CA ARG A 291 -15.09 -14.78 4.42
C ARG A 291 -13.68 -14.97 4.94
N SER A 292 -13.56 -15.27 6.22
CA SER A 292 -12.26 -15.67 6.81
C SER A 292 -11.79 -17.02 6.24
N GLY A 293 -10.48 -17.15 6.07
CA GLY A 293 -9.86 -18.34 5.49
C GLY A 293 -9.89 -18.41 3.96
N LYS A 294 -10.60 -17.49 3.28
CA LYS A 294 -10.62 -17.38 1.81
C LYS A 294 -9.82 -16.19 1.32
N GLY A 295 -9.23 -16.30 0.13
CA GLY A 295 -8.59 -15.18 -0.56
C GLY A 295 -9.61 -14.15 -1.01
N LEU A 296 -9.33 -12.86 -0.79
CA LEU A 296 -10.14 -11.73 -1.21
C LEU A 296 -9.38 -10.93 -2.26
N THR A 297 -9.90 -10.84 -3.48
CA THR A 297 -9.30 -9.98 -4.50
C THR A 297 -9.91 -8.58 -4.44
N VAL A 298 -9.04 -7.60 -4.16
CA VAL A 298 -9.36 -6.17 -4.22
C VAL A 298 -8.83 -5.63 -5.55
N SER A 299 -9.64 -4.89 -6.30
CA SER A 299 -9.25 -4.29 -7.58
C SER A 299 -9.61 -2.81 -7.64
N TRP A 300 -8.95 -2.07 -8.52
CA TRP A 300 -9.19 -0.64 -8.71
C TRP A 300 -8.99 -0.23 -10.16
N ALA A 301 -9.60 0.89 -10.53
CA ALA A 301 -9.42 1.43 -11.87
C ALA A 301 -8.07 2.16 -11.99
N ALA A 302 -7.46 2.06 -13.16
CA ALA A 302 -6.16 2.67 -13.42
C ALA A 302 -6.21 4.20 -13.37
N SER A 303 -5.15 4.79 -12.85
CA SER A 303 -4.87 6.23 -12.87
C SER A 303 -4.06 6.61 -14.10
N VAL A 304 -4.17 7.88 -14.51
CA VAL A 304 -3.38 8.47 -15.58
C VAL A 304 -2.49 9.55 -14.97
N ASP A 305 -1.24 9.57 -15.35
CA ASP A 305 -0.31 10.63 -14.98
C ASP A 305 -0.32 11.74 -16.03
N PRO A 306 -0.52 13.03 -15.64
CA PRO A 306 -0.53 14.15 -16.59
C PRO A 306 0.80 14.36 -17.30
N ASP A 307 1.90 13.98 -16.66
CA ASP A 307 3.26 14.12 -17.19
C ASP A 307 3.73 12.85 -17.92
N THR A 308 2.84 11.86 -18.07
CA THR A 308 3.11 10.55 -18.69
C THR A 308 4.14 9.70 -17.93
N ASP A 309 4.34 9.98 -16.65
CA ASP A 309 5.20 9.20 -15.79
C ASP A 309 4.60 7.80 -15.51
N ALA A 310 5.47 6.84 -15.25
CA ALA A 310 5.01 5.49 -14.88
C ALA A 310 4.27 5.52 -13.54
N VAL A 311 3.06 4.93 -13.53
CA VAL A 311 2.18 4.90 -12.35
C VAL A 311 2.29 3.56 -11.62
N SER A 312 2.38 3.63 -10.33
CA SER A 312 2.25 2.51 -9.38
C SER A 312 1.20 2.84 -8.32
N TYR A 313 0.80 1.84 -7.51
CA TYR A 313 -0.27 1.98 -6.54
C TYR A 313 0.19 1.56 -5.16
N GLU A 314 -0.30 2.27 -4.15
CA GLU A 314 -0.17 1.91 -2.74
C GLU A 314 -1.57 1.59 -2.21
N LEU A 315 -1.78 0.30 -1.80
CA LEU A 315 -3.02 -0.17 -1.19
C LEU A 315 -2.82 -0.33 0.30
N GLU A 316 -3.75 0.23 1.05
CA GLU A 316 -3.81 0.06 2.50
C GLU A 316 -5.10 -0.65 2.91
N ARG A 317 -5.00 -1.46 3.95
CA ARG A 317 -6.11 -2.13 4.62
C ARG A 317 -6.30 -1.58 6.02
N ARG A 318 -7.55 -1.49 6.44
CA ARG A 318 -7.96 -1.29 7.81
C ARG A 318 -8.94 -2.40 8.20
N TYR A 319 -8.80 -2.99 9.38
CA TYR A 319 -9.75 -3.95 9.94
C TYR A 319 -10.14 -3.55 11.36
N ASN A 320 -11.35 -3.92 11.79
CA ASN A 320 -11.91 -3.67 13.12
C ASN A 320 -11.74 -2.22 13.61
N SER A 321 -11.90 -1.22 12.73
CA SER A 321 -11.70 0.20 13.05
C SER A 321 -10.27 0.57 13.52
N GLY A 322 -9.28 -0.27 13.29
CA GLY A 322 -7.86 -0.01 13.56
C GLY A 322 -7.24 1.04 12.63
N ALA A 323 -5.93 1.20 12.70
CA ALA A 323 -5.18 2.07 11.80
C ALA A 323 -5.09 1.49 10.37
N TRP A 324 -4.91 2.37 9.39
CA TRP A 324 -4.58 1.97 8.03
C TRP A 324 -3.16 1.39 7.97
N SER A 325 -3.00 0.29 7.28
CA SER A 325 -1.73 -0.40 7.11
C SER A 325 -1.51 -0.73 5.64
N LYS A 326 -0.35 -0.38 5.11
CA LYS A 326 0.03 -0.70 3.74
C LYS A 326 0.21 -2.21 3.56
N ILE A 327 -0.46 -2.77 2.55
CA ILE A 327 -0.42 -4.20 2.22
C ILE A 327 0.08 -4.47 0.81
N TYR A 328 0.13 -3.44 -0.06
CA TYR A 328 0.63 -3.56 -1.42
C TYR A 328 1.30 -2.25 -1.87
N ASP A 329 2.36 -2.39 -2.69
CA ASP A 329 3.05 -1.30 -3.39
C ASP A 329 3.56 -1.87 -4.74
N GLY A 330 2.97 -1.44 -5.86
CA GLY A 330 3.32 -1.98 -7.17
C GLY A 330 2.44 -1.47 -8.31
N ALA A 331 2.72 -1.92 -9.54
CA ALA A 331 2.06 -1.43 -10.76
C ALA A 331 0.73 -2.13 -11.11
N ALA A 332 0.41 -3.27 -10.49
CA ALA A 332 -0.84 -3.97 -10.78
C ALA A 332 -2.05 -3.21 -10.22
N THR A 333 -3.21 -3.40 -10.86
CA THR A 333 -4.48 -2.79 -10.47
C THR A 333 -5.38 -3.73 -9.66
N GLN A 334 -4.81 -4.78 -9.11
CA GLN A 334 -5.47 -5.72 -8.21
C GLN A 334 -4.48 -6.34 -7.25
N PHE A 335 -5.00 -6.79 -6.11
CA PHE A 335 -4.24 -7.49 -5.07
C PHE A 335 -5.11 -8.55 -4.39
N SER A 336 -4.53 -9.72 -4.11
CA SER A 336 -5.21 -10.79 -3.35
C SER A 336 -4.78 -10.70 -1.89
N ASP A 337 -5.73 -10.42 -1.01
CA ASP A 337 -5.54 -10.33 0.44
C ASP A 337 -5.96 -11.63 1.13
N THR A 338 -5.41 -11.89 2.30
CA THR A 338 -5.79 -13.01 3.17
C THR A 338 -6.62 -12.49 4.33
N ILE A 339 -7.85 -12.96 4.45
CA ILE A 339 -8.77 -12.60 5.53
C ILE A 339 -8.66 -13.62 6.64
N THR A 340 -8.37 -13.17 7.85
CA THR A 340 -8.22 -14.02 9.03
C THR A 340 -9.43 -13.95 9.96
N THR A 341 -9.56 -14.91 10.89
CA THR A 341 -10.64 -14.94 11.89
C THR A 341 -10.58 -13.77 12.88
N ALA A 342 -9.47 -13.06 12.98
CA ALA A 342 -9.35 -11.86 13.81
C ALA A 342 -10.01 -10.60 13.18
N MET A 343 -10.44 -10.66 11.92
CA MET A 343 -11.01 -9.55 11.18
C MET A 343 -12.52 -9.66 11.11
N ASN A 344 -13.25 -8.85 11.88
CA ASN A 344 -14.72 -8.78 11.84
C ASN A 344 -15.22 -7.82 10.74
N THR A 345 -14.43 -6.81 10.42
CA THR A 345 -14.68 -5.86 9.33
C THR A 345 -13.40 -5.52 8.62
N VAL A 346 -13.47 -5.26 7.31
CA VAL A 346 -12.35 -4.79 6.50
C VAL A 346 -12.77 -3.62 5.61
N ALA A 347 -11.84 -2.70 5.40
CA ALA A 347 -11.96 -1.63 4.41
C ALA A 347 -10.59 -1.41 3.76
N TYR A 348 -10.59 -0.93 2.53
CA TYR A 348 -9.39 -0.70 1.75
C TYR A 348 -9.37 0.72 1.21
N ARG A 349 -8.17 1.27 1.03
CA ARG A 349 -7.98 2.50 0.28
C ARG A 349 -6.74 2.38 -0.60
N VAL A 350 -6.82 2.99 -1.76
CA VAL A 350 -5.74 2.97 -2.75
C VAL A 350 -5.43 4.37 -3.22
N ARG A 351 -4.16 4.67 -3.44
CA ARG A 351 -3.68 5.88 -4.12
C ARG A 351 -2.68 5.52 -5.20
N ALA A 352 -2.59 6.35 -6.20
CA ALA A 352 -1.57 6.26 -7.23
C ALA A 352 -0.30 7.03 -6.83
N LYS A 353 0.84 6.59 -7.34
CA LYS A 353 2.16 7.19 -7.17
C LYS A 353 2.89 7.15 -8.50
N ASP A 354 3.50 8.26 -8.90
CA ASP A 354 4.36 8.32 -10.07
C ASP A 354 5.81 7.88 -9.78
N SER A 355 6.61 7.82 -10.84
CA SER A 355 8.03 7.47 -10.74
C SER A 355 8.91 8.55 -10.08
N LYS A 356 8.37 9.76 -9.89
CA LYS A 356 9.02 10.90 -9.21
C LYS A 356 8.52 11.11 -7.78
N ALA A 357 7.71 10.15 -7.27
CA ALA A 357 7.19 10.09 -5.91
C ALA A 357 6.12 11.14 -5.54
N ALA A 358 5.38 11.70 -6.51
CA ALA A 358 4.14 12.42 -6.22
C ALA A 358 2.98 11.42 -6.08
N TYR A 359 2.04 11.70 -5.16
CA TYR A 359 0.92 10.84 -4.81
C TYR A 359 -0.42 11.51 -5.11
N SER A 360 -1.36 10.73 -5.62
CA SER A 360 -2.76 11.13 -5.68
C SER A 360 -3.42 11.13 -4.30
N ALA A 361 -4.65 11.63 -4.23
CA ALA A 361 -5.53 11.35 -3.11
C ALA A 361 -5.90 9.87 -3.03
N TYR A 362 -6.40 9.42 -1.87
CA TYR A 362 -6.92 8.07 -1.70
C TYR A 362 -8.36 7.93 -2.21
N THR A 363 -8.64 6.81 -2.89
CA THR A 363 -10.00 6.28 -3.07
C THR A 363 -10.23 5.19 -2.04
N THR A 364 -11.33 5.28 -1.29
CA THR A 364 -11.64 4.39 -0.17
C THR A 364 -12.88 3.54 -0.49
N SER A 365 -12.81 2.24 -0.19
CA SER A 365 -13.92 1.31 -0.34
C SER A 365 -14.97 1.46 0.77
N PRO A 366 -16.20 0.97 0.56
CA PRO A 366 -17.09 0.67 1.68
C PRO A 366 -16.42 -0.31 2.67
N THR A 367 -16.82 -0.23 3.94
CA THR A 367 -16.45 -1.25 4.94
C THR A 367 -17.27 -2.50 4.70
N ARG A 368 -16.64 -3.67 4.66
CA ARG A 368 -17.28 -4.97 4.53
C ARG A 368 -17.22 -5.71 5.85
N THR A 369 -18.31 -6.41 6.18
CA THR A 369 -18.35 -7.36 7.30
C THR A 369 -17.70 -8.67 6.85
N VAL A 370 -16.90 -9.26 7.72
CA VAL A 370 -16.28 -10.56 7.50
C VAL A 370 -17.18 -11.64 8.09
N THR A 371 -17.60 -12.59 7.26
CA THR A 371 -18.28 -13.80 7.70
C THR A 371 -17.21 -14.83 8.08
N HIS A 372 -17.28 -15.32 9.32
CA HIS A 372 -16.36 -16.36 9.77
C HIS A 372 -16.91 -17.73 9.40
N ASN A 373 -16.01 -18.62 8.95
CA ASN A 373 -16.35 -20.01 8.71
C ASN A 373 -16.75 -20.67 10.03
N VAL A 374 -17.88 -21.38 10.03
CA VAL A 374 -18.38 -22.16 11.15
C VAL A 374 -17.86 -23.59 11.03
N ASP A 375 -17.42 -24.19 12.14
CA ASP A 375 -16.98 -25.58 12.11
C ASP A 375 -18.16 -26.51 11.78
N PRO A 376 -17.96 -27.54 10.94
CA PRO A 376 -18.98 -28.54 10.73
C PRO A 376 -19.24 -29.31 12.02
N THR A 377 -20.42 -29.90 12.13
CA THR A 377 -20.82 -30.68 13.31
C THR A 377 -21.14 -32.11 12.92
N VAL A 378 -20.88 -33.04 13.83
CA VAL A 378 -21.32 -34.45 13.79
C VAL A 378 -22.09 -34.75 15.06
N SER A 379 -23.27 -35.38 14.93
CA SER A 379 -24.10 -35.72 16.06
C SER A 379 -23.51 -36.87 16.91
N GLY A 380 -23.84 -36.88 18.18
CA GLY A 380 -23.29 -37.80 19.17
C GLY A 380 -21.96 -37.32 19.74
N SER A 381 -21.48 -38.05 20.73
CA SER A 381 -20.19 -37.78 21.40
C SER A 381 -19.21 -38.92 21.19
N ASP A 382 -17.97 -38.70 21.52
CA ASP A 382 -16.96 -39.74 21.62
C ASP A 382 -17.41 -40.82 22.61
N GLN A 383 -17.11 -42.08 22.28
CA GLN A 383 -17.56 -43.23 23.09
C GLN A 383 -16.43 -44.23 23.31
N GLN A 384 -16.45 -44.83 24.50
CA GLN A 384 -15.63 -45.98 24.82
C GLN A 384 -16.57 -47.15 25.14
N LEU A 385 -16.67 -48.10 24.20
CA LEU A 385 -17.63 -49.23 24.32
C LEU A 385 -17.12 -50.33 25.20
N GLY A 386 -15.84 -50.32 25.58
CA GLY A 386 -15.21 -51.44 26.27
C GLY A 386 -15.11 -52.67 25.36
N VAL A 387 -15.36 -53.86 25.95
CA VAL A 387 -15.32 -55.13 25.19
C VAL A 387 -16.63 -55.33 24.45
N VAL A 388 -16.55 -55.59 23.15
CA VAL A 388 -17.69 -55.86 22.27
C VAL A 388 -17.57 -57.24 21.62
N THR A 389 -18.71 -57.89 21.48
CA THR A 389 -18.83 -59.24 20.86
C THR A 389 -19.59 -59.22 19.54
N THR A 390 -20.22 -58.09 19.22
CA THR A 390 -20.96 -57.89 17.92
C THR A 390 -20.41 -56.68 17.20
N PRO A 391 -20.52 -56.61 15.85
CA PRO A 391 -20.08 -55.46 15.07
C PRO A 391 -20.70 -54.14 15.58
N PRO A 392 -19.90 -53.13 15.92
CA PRO A 392 -20.44 -51.84 16.32
C PRO A 392 -21.15 -51.15 15.14
N SER A 393 -22.26 -50.45 15.45
CA SER A 393 -23.03 -49.69 14.48
C SER A 393 -23.53 -48.39 15.10
N PHE A 394 -23.35 -47.28 14.43
CA PHE A 394 -23.70 -45.93 14.90
C PHE A 394 -24.47 -45.16 13.86
N GLN A 395 -25.58 -44.57 14.29
CA GLN A 395 -26.27 -43.56 13.50
C GLN A 395 -25.75 -42.17 13.87
N TYR A 396 -25.63 -41.32 12.86
CA TYR A 396 -25.20 -39.95 13.07
C TYR A 396 -25.75 -39.06 11.96
N THR A 397 -25.79 -37.75 12.24
CA THR A 397 -26.07 -36.69 11.25
C THR A 397 -24.92 -35.71 11.21
N VAL A 398 -24.77 -35.03 10.11
CA VAL A 398 -23.79 -33.95 9.95
C VAL A 398 -24.51 -32.67 9.60
N ASN A 399 -23.97 -31.53 10.07
CA ASN A 399 -24.49 -30.22 9.70
C ASN A 399 -23.38 -29.19 9.67
N ASP A 400 -23.67 -28.04 9.07
CA ASP A 400 -22.80 -26.89 8.99
C ASP A 400 -23.66 -25.63 8.95
N GLY A 401 -23.23 -24.58 9.67
CA GLY A 401 -23.90 -23.27 9.68
C GLY A 401 -23.75 -22.52 8.36
N ASP A 402 -22.71 -22.82 7.57
CA ASP A 402 -22.43 -22.16 6.31
C ASP A 402 -23.08 -22.89 5.14
N ALA A 403 -24.24 -22.41 4.70
CA ALA A 403 -25.08 -23.05 3.69
C ALA A 403 -24.35 -23.29 2.35
N GLY A 404 -23.31 -22.53 2.04
CA GLY A 404 -22.52 -22.63 0.81
C GLY A 404 -21.41 -23.67 0.84
N ASP A 405 -21.10 -24.27 1.99
CA ASP A 405 -20.01 -25.22 2.10
C ASP A 405 -20.42 -26.63 1.72
N THR A 406 -19.51 -27.33 1.07
CA THR A 406 -19.67 -28.75 0.75
C THR A 406 -19.08 -29.58 1.89
N LEU A 407 -19.86 -30.50 2.44
CA LEU A 407 -19.43 -31.40 3.49
C LEU A 407 -18.85 -32.68 2.92
N THR A 408 -17.77 -33.17 3.53
CA THR A 408 -17.17 -34.48 3.26
C THR A 408 -17.10 -35.26 4.55
N ILE A 409 -17.62 -36.49 4.53
CA ILE A 409 -17.50 -37.45 5.62
C ILE A 409 -16.46 -38.49 5.26
N VAL A 410 -15.57 -38.82 6.20
CA VAL A 410 -14.65 -39.94 6.12
C VAL A 410 -14.87 -40.84 7.33
N GLU A 411 -15.39 -42.05 7.09
CA GLU A 411 -15.51 -43.11 8.10
C GLU A 411 -14.25 -44.00 8.05
N SER A 412 -13.56 -44.13 9.19
CA SER A 412 -12.30 -44.89 9.23
C SER A 412 -12.26 -45.86 10.40
N LEU A 413 -11.51 -46.93 10.19
CA LEU A 413 -11.14 -47.92 11.26
C LEU A 413 -9.61 -47.90 11.38
N ASP A 414 -9.09 -47.67 12.59
CA ASP A 414 -7.66 -47.62 12.89
C ASP A 414 -6.86 -46.67 11.95
N GLY A 415 -7.48 -45.54 11.55
CA GLY A 415 -6.90 -44.57 10.65
C GLY A 415 -7.02 -44.93 9.15
N VAL A 416 -7.52 -46.09 8.82
CA VAL A 416 -7.76 -46.51 7.40
C VAL A 416 -9.19 -46.16 7.02
N ALA A 417 -9.34 -45.33 5.97
CA ALA A 417 -10.66 -44.94 5.48
C ALA A 417 -11.42 -46.17 4.90
N LEU A 418 -12.62 -46.38 5.42
CA LEU A 418 -13.53 -47.43 4.91
C LEU A 418 -14.54 -46.86 3.93
N LYS A 419 -14.96 -45.59 4.14
CA LYS A 419 -15.95 -44.94 3.26
C LYS A 419 -15.72 -43.45 3.25
N THR A 420 -15.88 -42.82 2.10
CA THR A 420 -15.91 -41.39 1.90
C THR A 420 -17.19 -40.97 1.21
N ILE A 421 -17.86 -39.93 1.71
CA ILE A 421 -19.11 -39.38 1.19
C ILE A 421 -18.90 -37.90 0.89
N THR A 422 -18.99 -37.52 -0.40
CA THR A 422 -18.89 -36.16 -0.89
C THR A 422 -19.78 -35.95 -2.11
N PRO A 423 -20.68 -34.96 -2.15
CA PRO A 423 -21.15 -34.14 -1.03
C PRO A 423 -21.97 -34.93 -0.01
N ALA A 424 -21.81 -34.64 1.27
CA ALA A 424 -22.67 -35.18 2.30
C ALA A 424 -23.87 -34.25 2.52
N GLU A 425 -25.06 -34.82 2.67
CA GLU A 425 -26.31 -34.09 2.91
C GLU A 425 -26.40 -33.67 4.39
N ARG A 426 -26.74 -32.39 4.62
CA ARG A 426 -26.97 -31.86 5.98
C ARG A 426 -28.21 -32.47 6.60
N ASN A 427 -28.10 -32.79 7.89
CA ASN A 427 -29.18 -33.39 8.69
C ASN A 427 -29.70 -34.74 8.14
N HIS A 428 -29.03 -35.33 7.15
CA HIS A 428 -29.33 -36.68 6.70
C HIS A 428 -28.78 -37.70 7.70
N GLN A 429 -29.52 -38.78 7.94
CA GLN A 429 -29.08 -39.83 8.86
C GLN A 429 -28.19 -40.84 8.15
N TYR A 430 -26.94 -40.88 8.55
CA TYR A 430 -25.94 -41.82 8.09
C TYR A 430 -25.78 -42.96 9.11
N THR A 431 -25.33 -44.12 8.66
CA THR A 431 -24.97 -45.24 9.52
C THR A 431 -23.54 -45.68 9.21
N PHE A 432 -22.71 -45.65 10.25
CA PHE A 432 -21.37 -46.26 10.22
C PHE A 432 -21.41 -47.59 10.99
N ALA A 433 -21.29 -48.70 10.26
CA ALA A 433 -21.29 -50.02 10.84
C ALA A 433 -20.15 -50.85 10.25
N LEU A 434 -19.51 -51.65 11.07
CA LEU A 434 -18.59 -52.68 10.57
C LEU A 434 -19.38 -53.88 10.05
N THR A 435 -18.98 -54.42 8.90
CA THR A 435 -19.52 -55.69 8.44
C THR A 435 -19.07 -56.83 9.32
N ALA A 436 -19.79 -57.96 9.31
CA ALA A 436 -19.41 -59.12 10.06
C ALA A 436 -18.00 -59.64 9.70
N ALA A 437 -17.63 -59.53 8.40
CA ALA A 437 -16.30 -59.94 7.93
C ALA A 437 -15.19 -59.02 8.46
N GLN A 438 -15.41 -57.65 8.40
CA GLN A 438 -14.47 -56.70 8.93
C GLN A 438 -14.28 -56.91 10.45
N PHE A 439 -15.39 -57.08 11.17
CA PHE A 439 -15.34 -57.32 12.61
C PHE A 439 -14.66 -58.63 12.96
N ALA A 440 -14.92 -59.70 12.16
CA ALA A 440 -14.30 -60.99 12.40
C ALA A 440 -12.77 -61.00 12.26
N ALA A 441 -12.23 -60.10 11.44
CA ALA A 441 -10.79 -59.95 11.25
C ALA A 441 -10.05 -59.18 12.37
N LEU A 442 -10.78 -58.56 13.31
CA LEU A 442 -10.22 -57.75 14.36
C LEU A 442 -9.86 -58.55 15.62
N THR A 443 -8.86 -58.09 16.35
CA THR A 443 -8.52 -58.61 17.70
C THR A 443 -7.87 -57.51 18.54
N GLY A 444 -8.33 -57.35 19.77
CA GLY A 444 -7.78 -56.32 20.65
C GLY A 444 -8.46 -54.95 20.51
N PRO A 445 -7.79 -53.86 20.91
CA PRO A 445 -8.33 -52.53 20.90
C PRO A 445 -8.34 -51.91 19.49
N HIS A 446 -9.44 -51.24 19.15
CA HIS A 446 -9.66 -50.59 17.85
C HIS A 446 -10.32 -49.22 18.01
N THR A 447 -10.12 -48.38 16.98
CA THR A 447 -10.67 -47.02 16.93
C THR A 447 -11.44 -46.80 15.64
N MET A 448 -12.73 -46.50 15.75
CA MET A 448 -13.55 -45.99 14.66
C MET A 448 -13.60 -44.47 14.72
N THR A 449 -13.45 -43.78 13.60
CA THR A 449 -13.58 -42.34 13.53
C THR A 449 -14.55 -41.91 12.44
N ILE A 450 -15.34 -40.86 12.72
CA ILE A 450 -16.20 -40.16 11.77
C ILE A 450 -15.64 -38.75 11.67
N LYS A 451 -14.88 -38.46 10.64
CA LYS A 451 -14.34 -37.12 10.36
C LYS A 451 -15.25 -36.41 9.36
N VAL A 452 -15.73 -35.24 9.73
CA VAL A 452 -16.50 -34.34 8.86
C VAL A 452 -15.66 -33.13 8.55
N SER A 453 -15.51 -32.79 7.29
CA SER A 453 -14.78 -31.59 6.83
C SER A 453 -15.69 -30.75 5.95
N ASP A 454 -15.57 -29.42 6.04
CA ASP A 454 -16.18 -28.48 5.13
C ASP A 454 -15.25 -28.14 3.93
N SER A 455 -15.77 -27.43 2.93
CA SER A 455 -14.98 -26.97 1.78
C SER A 455 -14.06 -25.79 2.09
N ALA A 456 -14.19 -25.17 3.26
CA ALA A 456 -13.33 -24.07 3.72
C ALA A 456 -12.11 -24.56 4.50
N GLY A 457 -12.07 -25.86 4.88
CA GLY A 457 -10.91 -26.52 5.49
C GLY A 457 -11.06 -26.86 6.97
N ASN A 458 -12.19 -26.51 7.61
CA ASN A 458 -12.45 -26.89 8.99
C ASN A 458 -12.92 -28.36 9.07
N SER A 459 -12.72 -28.99 10.21
CA SER A 459 -13.17 -30.37 10.41
C SER A 459 -13.40 -30.68 11.88
N VAL A 460 -14.34 -31.59 12.12
CA VAL A 460 -14.62 -32.21 13.40
C VAL A 460 -14.49 -33.72 13.28
N THR A 461 -14.07 -34.38 14.35
CA THR A 461 -13.95 -35.84 14.39
C THR A 461 -14.67 -36.36 15.61
N ARG A 462 -15.54 -37.37 15.42
CA ARG A 462 -16.10 -38.18 16.48
C ARG A 462 -15.35 -39.50 16.55
N THR A 463 -14.92 -39.89 17.75
CA THR A 463 -14.07 -41.06 17.99
C THR A 463 -14.82 -42.08 18.82
N ILE A 464 -14.79 -43.35 18.39
CA ILE A 464 -15.39 -44.47 19.11
C ILE A 464 -14.31 -45.53 19.29
N THR A 465 -14.01 -45.91 20.53
CA THR A 465 -13.04 -46.96 20.83
C THR A 465 -13.72 -48.20 21.35
N PHE A 466 -13.22 -49.35 20.99
CA PHE A 466 -13.71 -50.63 21.50
C PHE A 466 -12.58 -51.66 21.52
N THR A 467 -12.79 -52.72 22.30
CA THR A 467 -11.90 -53.90 22.33
C THR A 467 -12.69 -55.09 21.85
N ARG A 468 -12.24 -55.71 20.77
CA ARG A 468 -12.83 -57.01 20.38
C ARG A 468 -12.16 -58.11 21.16
N SER A 469 -12.97 -58.82 21.93
CA SER A 469 -12.55 -60.06 22.58
C SER A 469 -13.24 -61.25 21.94
N VAL A 470 -12.46 -62.16 21.41
CA VAL A 470 -12.95 -63.45 20.91
C VAL A 470 -12.93 -64.44 22.05
N SER A 471 -14.10 -64.89 22.48
CA SER A 471 -14.22 -65.85 23.56
C SER A 471 -14.31 -67.30 23.12
N ILE A 472 -14.70 -67.51 21.84
CA ILE A 472 -14.80 -68.83 21.24
C ILE A 472 -14.52 -68.73 19.74
N ILE A 473 -13.79 -69.69 19.20
CA ILE A 473 -13.64 -69.97 17.76
C ILE A 473 -14.17 -71.39 17.58
N ASP A 474 -15.19 -71.56 16.75
CA ASP A 474 -15.83 -72.83 16.52
C ASP A 474 -16.15 -72.93 15.02
N PHE A 475 -15.60 -73.96 14.36
CA PHE A 475 -15.85 -74.20 12.96
C PHE A 475 -15.58 -75.65 12.56
N ASP A 476 -16.32 -76.11 11.54
CA ASP A 476 -16.09 -77.35 10.87
C ASP A 476 -15.39 -77.10 9.52
N TRP A 477 -14.45 -77.97 9.18
CA TRP A 477 -13.72 -77.93 7.93
C TRP A 477 -13.81 -79.28 7.25
N LYS A 478 -14.43 -79.35 6.06
CA LYS A 478 -14.36 -80.47 5.17
C LYS A 478 -12.97 -80.50 4.55
N VAL A 479 -12.22 -81.56 4.83
CA VAL A 479 -10.83 -81.68 4.38
C VAL A 479 -10.84 -82.16 2.90
N ASP A 480 -11.56 -83.30 2.61
CA ASP A 480 -11.62 -83.84 1.28
C ASP A 480 -12.76 -84.86 1.19
N ASP A 481 -13.22 -85.15 -0.04
CA ASP A 481 -14.09 -86.31 -0.37
C ASP A 481 -13.23 -87.53 -0.63
N THR A 482 -13.69 -88.68 -0.10
CA THR A 482 -12.94 -89.93 -0.25
C THR A 482 -13.81 -91.05 -0.78
N SER A 483 -13.22 -91.98 -1.56
CA SER A 483 -13.91 -93.11 -2.13
C SER A 483 -14.16 -94.22 -1.12
N ALA A 484 -13.39 -94.28 -0.05
CA ALA A 484 -13.50 -95.18 1.06
C ALA A 484 -13.34 -94.45 2.41
N ALA A 485 -13.78 -95.12 3.51
CA ALA A 485 -13.56 -94.54 4.83
C ALA A 485 -12.06 -94.37 5.11
N ALA A 486 -11.67 -93.15 5.39
CA ALA A 486 -10.30 -92.87 5.90
C ALA A 486 -10.08 -93.66 7.20
N GLN A 487 -8.91 -94.28 7.31
CA GLN A 487 -8.56 -95.10 8.48
C GLN A 487 -7.85 -94.28 9.57
N LYS A 488 -7.12 -93.26 9.16
CA LYS A 488 -6.29 -92.48 10.05
C LYS A 488 -6.23 -91.05 9.58
N ILE A 489 -6.09 -90.11 10.57
CA ILE A 489 -5.89 -88.68 10.31
C ILE A 489 -4.85 -88.14 11.27
N LEU A 490 -4.05 -87.19 10.81
CA LEU A 490 -3.18 -86.31 11.65
C LEU A 490 -3.61 -84.90 11.40
N VAL A 491 -3.97 -84.19 12.48
CA VAL A 491 -4.34 -82.78 12.45
C VAL A 491 -3.24 -81.96 13.09
N SER A 492 -2.79 -80.90 12.42
CA SER A 492 -1.85 -79.93 12.97
C SER A 492 -2.44 -78.53 12.87
N MET A 493 -2.28 -77.72 13.90
CA MET A 493 -2.83 -76.39 13.95
C MET A 493 -1.81 -75.43 14.59
N ARG A 494 -1.69 -74.22 14.02
CA ARG A 494 -1.01 -73.12 14.64
C ARG A 494 -2.05 -72.17 15.25
N TYR A 495 -1.98 -71.93 16.54
CA TYR A 495 -3.00 -71.19 17.26
C TYR A 495 -2.39 -70.38 18.43
N ASN A 496 -3.17 -69.43 18.95
CA ASN A 496 -2.94 -68.74 20.19
C ASN A 496 -4.15 -69.04 21.12
N ALA A 497 -3.96 -69.86 22.11
CA ALA A 497 -4.91 -70.20 23.14
C ALA A 497 -4.19 -71.03 24.25
N HIS A 498 -4.80 -71.14 25.45
CA HIS A 498 -4.36 -72.15 26.40
C HIS A 498 -4.73 -73.53 25.88
N GLU A 499 -3.86 -74.51 26.05
CA GLU A 499 -4.09 -75.86 25.48
C GLU A 499 -5.39 -76.52 25.98
N ASP A 500 -5.77 -76.32 27.25
CA ASP A 500 -7.01 -76.80 27.82
C ASP A 500 -8.28 -76.22 27.17
N GLY A 501 -8.15 -75.13 26.44
CA GLY A 501 -9.22 -74.49 25.68
C GLY A 501 -9.38 -75.01 24.26
N VAL A 502 -8.55 -75.93 23.76
CA VAL A 502 -8.58 -76.43 22.39
C VAL A 502 -9.16 -77.80 22.33
N THR A 503 -10.24 -77.95 21.60
CA THR A 503 -10.87 -79.25 21.31
C THR A 503 -10.84 -79.49 19.79
N ILE A 504 -10.34 -80.66 19.41
CA ILE A 504 -10.33 -81.13 18.02
C ILE A 504 -11.15 -82.40 17.93
N GLN A 505 -12.09 -82.42 17.00
CA GLN A 505 -12.82 -83.63 16.64
C GLN A 505 -12.61 -83.91 15.14
N VAL A 506 -12.66 -85.16 14.76
CA VAL A 506 -12.47 -85.60 13.40
C VAL A 506 -13.57 -86.59 13.01
N CYS A 507 -13.93 -86.59 11.74
CA CYS A 507 -14.86 -87.61 11.21
C CYS A 507 -14.40 -88.08 9.79
N ASN A 508 -14.76 -89.28 9.44
CA ASN A 508 -14.52 -89.80 8.08
C ASN A 508 -15.80 -89.98 7.24
N ASN A 509 -16.91 -89.45 7.79
CA ASN A 509 -18.24 -89.45 7.15
C ASN A 509 -18.86 -88.02 7.20
N TYR A 510 -18.05 -86.99 6.88
CA TYR A 510 -18.45 -85.57 6.99
C TYR A 510 -19.67 -85.24 6.11
N ASN A 511 -19.91 -86.03 5.03
CA ASN A 511 -21.03 -85.78 4.14
C ASN A 511 -22.38 -86.31 4.70
N ASP A 512 -22.37 -87.06 5.75
CA ASP A 512 -23.59 -87.53 6.40
C ASP A 512 -24.35 -86.32 7.03
N GLU A 513 -25.67 -86.38 7.15
CA GLU A 513 -26.50 -85.39 7.79
C GLU A 513 -26.09 -85.23 9.26
N GLU A 514 -25.71 -86.33 9.90
CA GLU A 514 -25.13 -86.35 11.24
C GLU A 514 -23.78 -87.09 11.22
N PRO A 515 -22.65 -86.40 10.99
CA PRO A 515 -21.33 -87.00 11.00
C PRO A 515 -20.95 -87.57 12.37
N THR A 516 -20.24 -88.68 12.36
CA THR A 516 -19.73 -89.35 13.57
C THR A 516 -18.41 -88.63 14.00
N TRP A 517 -18.46 -87.75 14.92
CA TRP A 517 -17.28 -86.99 15.42
C TRP A 517 -16.53 -87.77 16.49
N GLU A 518 -15.22 -87.96 16.31
CA GLU A 518 -14.31 -88.61 17.22
C GLU A 518 -13.28 -87.54 17.77
N THR A 519 -13.03 -87.55 19.09
CA THR A 519 -12.05 -86.62 19.66
C THR A 519 -10.63 -87.01 19.25
N ALA A 520 -9.86 -86.06 18.71
CA ALA A 520 -8.48 -86.20 18.28
C ALA A 520 -7.56 -85.28 19.05
N GLN A 521 -6.26 -85.57 19.11
CA GLN A 521 -5.24 -84.72 19.67
C GLN A 521 -4.38 -84.11 18.59
N LEU A 522 -4.07 -82.84 18.74
CA LEU A 522 -3.20 -82.13 17.80
C LEU A 522 -1.81 -82.77 17.73
N GLY A 523 -1.27 -82.95 16.54
CA GLY A 523 0.06 -83.51 16.31
C GLY A 523 0.17 -85.00 16.54
N LEU A 524 -0.93 -85.67 16.94
CA LEU A 524 -0.95 -87.09 17.13
C LEU A 524 -1.87 -87.77 16.09
N LYS A 525 -1.49 -88.99 15.66
CA LYS A 525 -2.26 -89.75 14.73
C LYS A 525 -3.52 -90.30 15.40
N HIS A 526 -4.70 -89.95 14.86
CA HIS A 526 -5.98 -90.55 15.26
C HIS A 526 -6.32 -91.69 14.33
N ILE A 527 -6.85 -92.77 14.87
CA ILE A 527 -7.34 -93.92 14.15
C ILE A 527 -8.87 -93.88 14.29
N PHE A 528 -9.56 -93.79 13.12
CA PHE A 528 -11.01 -93.76 13.11
C PHE A 528 -11.59 -95.13 13.56
N SER A 529 -12.57 -95.05 14.45
CA SER A 529 -13.38 -96.20 14.85
C SER A 529 -14.60 -96.36 13.94
N ASN A 530 -15.08 -95.24 13.35
CA ASN A 530 -16.17 -95.26 12.40
C ASN A 530 -15.73 -95.83 11.03
N SER A 531 -16.54 -96.69 10.42
CA SER A 531 -16.36 -97.19 9.06
C SER A 531 -17.65 -97.17 8.22
N ALA A 532 -18.69 -96.50 8.76
CA ALA A 532 -19.99 -96.37 8.14
C ALA A 532 -20.28 -95.00 7.64
N LYS A 533 -21.14 -94.88 6.63
CA LYS A 533 -21.70 -93.59 6.13
C LYS A 533 -23.18 -93.79 5.78
N THR A 534 -23.91 -92.68 5.79
CA THR A 534 -25.29 -92.55 5.34
C THR A 534 -25.40 -91.78 4.02
N ALA A 535 -24.42 -90.89 3.75
CA ALA A 535 -24.31 -90.13 2.51
C ALA A 535 -23.78 -91.02 1.31
N ASP A 536 -23.86 -90.47 0.10
CA ASP A 536 -23.41 -91.18 -1.13
C ASP A 536 -21.90 -91.44 -1.15
N SER A 537 -21.11 -90.51 -0.52
CA SER A 537 -19.66 -90.63 -0.49
C SER A 537 -19.13 -90.40 0.95
N PHE A 538 -17.97 -90.98 1.24
CA PHE A 538 -17.21 -90.60 2.45
C PHE A 538 -16.56 -89.24 2.26
N ALA A 539 -16.35 -88.51 3.35
CA ALA A 539 -15.52 -87.31 3.37
C ALA A 539 -14.88 -87.21 4.73
N VAL A 540 -13.66 -86.69 4.75
CA VAL A 540 -12.93 -86.38 5.98
C VAL A 540 -13.27 -84.97 6.44
N GLY A 541 -13.61 -84.80 7.71
CA GLY A 541 -13.87 -83.50 8.36
C GLY A 541 -13.07 -83.31 9.62
N VAL A 542 -12.80 -82.07 9.93
CA VAL A 542 -12.19 -81.60 11.18
C VAL A 542 -13.06 -80.51 11.79
N ARG A 543 -13.44 -80.70 13.05
CA ARG A 543 -14.11 -79.70 13.86
C ARG A 543 -13.10 -79.12 14.84
N VAL A 544 -13.02 -77.83 14.92
CA VAL A 544 -12.14 -77.10 15.79
C VAL A 544 -12.98 -76.23 16.72
N GLN A 545 -12.81 -76.34 18.01
CA GLN A 545 -13.35 -75.43 18.99
C GLN A 545 -12.20 -74.93 19.85
N ILE A 546 -12.05 -73.57 19.91
CA ILE A 546 -11.09 -72.92 20.77
C ILE A 546 -11.87 -71.99 21.71
N THR A 547 -11.79 -72.20 22.99
CA THR A 547 -12.42 -71.38 24.01
C THR A 547 -11.37 -70.61 24.81
N LYS A 548 -11.75 -69.42 25.30
CA LYS A 548 -10.88 -68.59 26.14
C LYS A 548 -10.78 -69.28 27.50
N ALA A 549 -9.59 -69.81 27.84
CA ALA A 549 -9.28 -70.48 29.08
C ALA A 549 -7.92 -69.99 29.61
N GLY A 550 -7.62 -70.27 30.87
CA GLY A 550 -6.28 -70.06 31.45
C GLY A 550 -5.76 -68.62 31.49
N GLY A 551 -6.65 -67.59 31.46
CA GLY A 551 -6.23 -66.17 31.57
C GLY A 551 -5.67 -65.58 30.25
N HIS A 552 -5.76 -66.27 29.11
CA HIS A 552 -5.41 -65.69 27.83
C HIS A 552 -6.32 -64.52 27.48
N GLU A 553 -5.72 -63.38 27.06
CA GLU A 553 -6.48 -62.18 26.67
C GLU A 553 -7.17 -62.32 25.32
N SER A 554 -6.59 -63.06 24.39
CA SER A 554 -7.15 -63.30 23.05
C SER A 554 -6.89 -64.74 22.59
N ILE A 555 -7.82 -65.31 21.78
CA ILE A 555 -7.66 -66.59 21.12
C ILE A 555 -7.62 -66.38 19.58
N ALA A 556 -6.84 -67.23 18.89
CA ALA A 556 -6.71 -67.16 17.45
C ALA A 556 -6.33 -68.53 16.86
N CYS A 557 -6.87 -68.88 15.69
CA CYS A 557 -6.40 -69.97 14.85
C CYS A 557 -5.71 -69.33 13.61
N TYR A 558 -4.41 -69.60 13.43
CA TYR A 558 -3.63 -69.03 12.32
C TYR A 558 -3.55 -69.94 11.11
N SER A 559 -3.51 -71.26 11.35
CA SER A 559 -3.52 -72.26 10.29
C SER A 559 -3.99 -73.59 10.81
N LEU A 560 -4.65 -74.34 9.94
CA LEU A 560 -5.06 -75.73 10.17
C LEU A 560 -4.65 -76.57 8.97
N SER A 561 -4.12 -77.75 9.23
CA SER A 561 -3.78 -78.72 8.20
C SER A 561 -4.15 -80.15 8.67
N ALA A 562 -4.55 -81.00 7.75
CA ALA A 562 -4.85 -82.38 7.99
C ALA A 562 -4.24 -83.24 6.93
N SER A 563 -3.74 -84.45 7.30
CA SER A 563 -3.31 -85.50 6.42
C SER A 563 -4.00 -86.77 6.86
N TYR A 564 -4.55 -87.56 5.89
CA TYR A 564 -5.31 -88.71 6.15
C TYR A 564 -4.88 -89.89 5.22
N ILE A 565 -5.17 -91.12 5.56
CA ILE A 565 -4.99 -92.38 4.73
C ILE A 565 -6.13 -93.29 4.99
#